data_84cfa0c8ce5388732baf772a7bd27fe1
#
_entry.id   84cfa0c8ce5388732baf772a7bd27fe1
#
_cell.length_a   1.000
_cell.length_b   1.000
_cell.length_c   1.000
_cell.angle_alpha   90.00
_cell.angle_beta   90.00
_cell.angle_gamma   90.00
#
_symmetry.space_group_name_H-M   'P 1'
#
loop_
_entity.id
_entity.type
_entity.pdbx_description
1 polymer ?
#
loop_
_entity_poly.entity_id
_entity_poly.type
_entity_poly.pdbx_seq_one_letter_code
_entity_poly.pdbx_strand_id
1 'polypeptide(L)'
;MSEQRWISEVKNLGQLRDELKLKAHLLKAELQDQLHDLEKKWDELGAQVQPVKEAAGESAKELGGAVESLVAALKKGYERIKEAASEKA
;
A
#
# COMPACT_ATOMS: atom_id res chain seq x y z
N MET A 1 9.27 -11.52 -14.97
CA MET A 1 8.93 -10.32 -15.60
C MET A 1 8.55 -9.25 -14.64
N SER A 2 9.25 -8.15 -14.74
CA SER A 2 9.12 -7.05 -13.80
C SER A 2 7.71 -6.44 -13.76
N GLU A 3 6.98 -6.57 -14.84
CA GLU A 3 5.66 -5.96 -14.98
C GLU A 3 4.60 -6.55 -14.05
N GLN A 4 4.78 -7.79 -13.63
CA GLN A 4 3.81 -8.44 -12.77
C GLN A 4 4.19 -8.39 -11.29
N ARG A 5 5.37 -7.88 -11.03
CA ARG A 5 5.89 -7.80 -9.67
C ARG A 5 5.01 -6.93 -8.77
N TRP A 6 4.62 -5.77 -9.28
CA TRP A 6 3.79 -4.85 -8.51
C TRP A 6 2.40 -5.41 -8.22
N ILE A 7 1.89 -6.28 -9.09
CA ILE A 7 0.58 -6.90 -8.87
C ILE A 7 0.62 -7.78 -7.62
N SER A 8 1.67 -8.60 -7.49
CA SER A 8 1.85 -9.43 -6.30
C SER A 8 2.02 -8.58 -5.06
N GLU A 9 2.78 -7.50 -5.16
CA GLU A 9 2.99 -6.61 -4.03
C GLU A 9 1.71 -5.92 -3.60
N VAL A 10 0.88 -5.51 -4.55
CA VAL A 10 -0.42 -4.89 -4.24
C VAL A 10 -1.31 -5.88 -3.49
N LYS A 11 -1.31 -7.14 -3.90
CA LYS A 11 -2.08 -8.17 -3.19
C LYS A 11 -1.59 -8.35 -1.77
N ASN A 12 -0.28 -8.39 -1.58
CA ASN A 12 0.31 -8.52 -0.26
C ASN A 12 -0.01 -7.33 0.61
N LEU A 13 0.03 -6.13 0.04
CA LEU A 13 -0.34 -4.92 0.76
C LEU A 13 -1.81 -4.94 1.16
N GLY A 14 -2.68 -5.43 0.29
CA GLY A 14 -4.10 -5.54 0.60
C GLY A 14 -4.35 -6.41 1.81
N GLN A 15 -3.63 -7.53 1.90
CA GLN A 15 -3.73 -8.42 3.05
C GLN A 15 -3.24 -7.75 4.32
N LEU A 16 -2.11 -7.07 4.24
CA LEU A 16 -1.54 -6.38 5.38
C LEU A 16 -2.46 -5.23 5.84
N ARG A 17 -3.00 -4.49 4.88
CA ARG A 17 -3.96 -3.43 5.16
C ARG A 17 -5.18 -3.97 5.90
N ASP A 18 -5.75 -5.06 5.41
CA ASP A 18 -6.93 -5.66 6.02
C ASP A 18 -6.62 -6.11 7.45
N GLU A 19 -5.47 -6.71 7.66
CA GLU A 19 -5.01 -7.13 8.98
C GLU A 19 -4.96 -5.95 9.94
N LEU A 20 -4.36 -4.86 9.50
CA LEU A 20 -4.24 -3.66 10.33
C LEU A 20 -5.58 -3.00 10.58
N LYS A 21 -6.47 -3.01 9.60
CA LYS A 21 -7.81 -2.45 9.78
C LYS A 21 -8.63 -3.24 10.80
N LEU A 22 -8.49 -4.54 10.80
CA LEU A 22 -9.16 -5.37 11.78
C LEU A 22 -8.68 -5.08 13.20
N LYS A 23 -7.42 -4.71 13.34
CA LYS A 23 -6.82 -4.41 14.63
C LYS A 23 -6.76 -2.92 14.94
N ALA A 24 -7.34 -2.09 14.08
CA ALA A 24 -7.25 -0.64 14.21
C ALA A 24 -7.74 -0.13 15.56
N HIS A 25 -8.80 -0.73 16.09
CA HIS A 25 -9.36 -0.32 17.38
C HIS A 25 -8.40 -0.58 18.54
N LEU A 26 -7.40 -1.41 18.34
CA LEU A 26 -6.39 -1.70 19.37
C LEU A 26 -5.18 -0.78 19.25
N LEU A 27 -5.11 0.01 18.17
CA LEU A 27 -3.98 0.90 17.95
C LEU A 27 -4.14 2.21 18.73
N LYS A 28 -3.01 2.81 19.08
CA LYS A 28 -3.01 4.15 19.65
C LYS A 28 -3.53 5.13 18.59
N ALA A 29 -4.08 6.25 19.06
CA ALA A 29 -4.62 7.28 18.19
C ALA A 29 -3.63 7.71 17.10
N GLU A 30 -2.37 7.87 17.50
CA GLU A 30 -1.30 8.25 16.58
C GLU A 30 -1.14 7.24 15.44
N LEU A 31 -1.19 5.96 15.76
CA LEU A 31 -1.09 4.91 14.74
C LEU A 31 -2.34 4.83 13.89
N GLN A 32 -3.50 5.09 14.49
CA GLN A 32 -4.74 5.15 13.72
C GLN A 32 -4.71 6.27 12.69
N ASP A 33 -4.15 7.43 13.07
CA ASP A 33 -3.99 8.55 12.17
C ASP A 33 -3.06 8.20 11.01
N GLN A 34 -1.96 7.51 11.32
CA GLN A 34 -1.03 7.06 10.28
C GLN A 34 -1.69 6.08 9.33
N LEU A 35 -2.48 5.16 9.88
CA LEU A 35 -3.21 4.20 9.06
C LEU A 35 -4.20 4.92 8.15
N HIS A 36 -4.87 5.94 8.68
CA HIS A 36 -5.81 6.73 7.90
C HIS A 36 -5.12 7.45 6.72
N ASP A 37 -3.93 8.00 6.96
CA ASP A 37 -3.15 8.63 5.90
C ASP A 37 -2.75 7.62 4.83
N LEU A 38 -2.39 6.41 5.26
CA LEU A 38 -2.04 5.35 4.31
C LEU A 38 -3.25 4.89 3.50
N GLU A 39 -4.45 4.98 4.07
CA GLU A 39 -5.68 4.68 3.32
C GLU A 39 -5.83 5.60 2.12
N LYS A 40 -5.49 6.87 2.27
CA LYS A 40 -5.55 7.81 1.17
C LYS A 40 -4.59 7.41 0.06
N LYS A 41 -3.39 6.97 0.44
CA LYS A 41 -2.42 6.48 -0.54
C LYS A 41 -2.89 5.18 -1.19
N TRP A 42 -3.56 4.35 -0.44
CA TRP A 42 -4.15 3.12 -0.96
C TRP A 42 -5.19 3.42 -2.04
N ASP A 43 -6.03 4.43 -1.78
CA ASP A 43 -7.02 4.86 -2.76
C ASP A 43 -6.35 5.41 -4.02
N GLU A 44 -5.27 6.17 -3.87
CA GLU A 44 -4.50 6.66 -5.01
C GLU A 44 -3.92 5.51 -5.81
N LEU A 45 -3.39 4.51 -5.12
CA LEU A 45 -2.85 3.33 -5.77
C LEU A 45 -3.93 2.64 -6.60
N GLY A 46 -5.11 2.45 -6.02
CA GLY A 46 -6.23 1.86 -6.72
C GLY A 46 -6.61 2.62 -7.98
N ALA A 47 -6.60 3.94 -7.87
CA ALA A 47 -6.92 4.79 -9.02
C ALA A 47 -5.88 4.69 -10.13
N GLN A 48 -4.63 4.37 -9.80
CA GLN A 48 -3.57 4.28 -10.79
C GLN A 48 -3.37 2.89 -11.37
N VAL A 49 -3.82 1.86 -10.67
CA VAL A 49 -3.66 0.49 -11.13
C VAL A 49 -4.36 0.25 -12.46
N GLN A 50 -5.58 0.76 -12.62
CA GLN A 50 -6.34 0.56 -13.83
C GLN A 50 -5.66 1.19 -15.05
N PRO A 51 -5.22 2.45 -15.03
CA PRO A 51 -4.48 3.03 -16.15
C PRO A 51 -3.23 2.25 -16.50
N VAL A 52 -2.51 1.71 -15.52
CA VAL A 52 -1.31 0.92 -15.77
C VAL A 52 -1.65 -0.36 -16.53
N LYS A 53 -2.75 -1.01 -16.16
CA LYS A 53 -3.17 -2.23 -16.85
C LYS A 53 -3.57 -1.96 -18.29
N GLU A 54 -4.14 -0.79 -18.55
CA GLU A 54 -4.60 -0.42 -19.89
C GLU A 54 -3.52 0.21 -20.76
N ALA A 55 -2.47 0.74 -20.12
CA ALA A 55 -1.40 1.40 -20.85
C ALA A 55 -0.50 0.41 -21.57
N ALA A 56 0.18 0.90 -22.59
CA ALA A 56 1.12 0.09 -23.36
C ALA A 56 2.38 0.91 -23.63
N GLY A 57 3.51 0.23 -23.80
CA GLY A 57 4.75 0.85 -24.17
C GLY A 57 5.32 1.75 -23.07
N GLU A 58 5.79 2.92 -23.46
CA GLU A 58 6.44 3.85 -22.56
C GLU A 58 5.49 4.36 -21.47
N SER A 59 4.23 4.55 -21.82
CA SER A 59 3.25 5.01 -20.84
C SER A 59 3.10 4.02 -19.69
N ALA A 60 3.15 2.73 -20.01
CA ALA A 60 3.06 1.70 -18.97
C ALA A 60 4.26 1.78 -18.02
N LYS A 61 5.43 2.08 -18.54
CA LYS A 61 6.63 2.20 -17.72
C LYS A 61 6.56 3.39 -16.76
N GLU A 62 6.09 4.52 -17.25
CA GLU A 62 5.97 5.72 -16.44
C GLU A 62 4.93 5.54 -15.34
N LEU A 63 3.78 5.00 -15.68
CA LEU A 63 2.72 4.74 -14.72
C LEU A 63 3.13 3.65 -13.73
N GLY A 64 3.86 2.65 -14.22
CA GLY A 64 4.37 1.58 -13.37
C GLY A 64 5.33 2.12 -12.31
N GLY A 65 6.16 3.10 -12.68
CA GLY A 65 7.05 3.74 -11.73
C GLY A 65 6.31 4.44 -10.60
N ALA A 66 5.22 5.14 -10.95
CA ALA A 66 4.39 5.80 -9.95
C ALA A 66 3.72 4.79 -9.02
N VAL A 67 3.23 3.69 -9.59
CA VAL A 67 2.62 2.61 -8.78
C VAL A 67 3.66 2.00 -7.85
N GLU A 68 4.86 1.74 -8.34
CA GLU A 68 5.91 1.16 -7.51
C GLU A 68 6.28 2.08 -6.34
N SER A 69 6.31 3.38 -6.58
CA SER A 69 6.59 4.35 -5.50
C SER A 69 5.49 4.32 -4.43
N LEU A 70 4.24 4.26 -4.83
CA LEU A 70 3.13 4.15 -3.89
C LEU A 70 3.18 2.84 -3.13
N VAL A 71 3.47 1.74 -3.82
CA VAL A 71 3.59 0.43 -3.19
C VAL A 71 4.68 0.45 -2.13
N ALA A 72 5.84 1.01 -2.46
CA ALA A 72 6.94 1.08 -1.51
C ALA A 72 6.59 1.91 -0.29
N ALA A 73 5.93 3.05 -0.50
CA ALA A 73 5.52 3.92 0.60
C ALA A 73 4.49 3.24 1.50
N LEU A 74 3.51 2.58 0.91
CA LEU A 74 2.49 1.85 1.66
C LEU A 74 3.09 0.69 2.46
N LYS A 75 3.95 -0.07 1.83
CA LYS A 75 4.61 -1.20 2.49
C LYS A 75 5.37 -0.73 3.73
N LYS A 76 6.16 0.31 3.56
CA LYS A 76 6.94 0.87 4.65
C LYS A 76 6.05 1.38 5.78
N GLY A 77 4.99 2.10 5.42
CA GLY A 77 4.06 2.64 6.40
C GLY A 77 3.32 1.56 7.17
N TYR A 78 2.80 0.57 6.47
CA TYR A 78 2.09 -0.53 7.11
C TYR A 78 3.00 -1.36 8.00
N GLU A 79 4.24 -1.61 7.57
CA GLU A 79 5.19 -2.35 8.37
C GLU A 79 5.55 -1.61 9.67
N ARG A 80 5.68 -0.29 9.59
CA ARG A 80 5.92 0.53 10.78
C ARG A 80 4.80 0.42 11.79
N ILE A 81 3.56 0.48 11.31
CA ILE A 81 2.41 0.36 12.18
C ILE A 81 2.36 -1.03 12.81
N LYS A 82 2.63 -2.05 12.02
CA LYS A 82 2.64 -3.42 12.51
C LYS A 82 3.70 -3.61 13.59
N GLU A 83 4.89 -3.11 13.37
CA GLU A 83 5.97 -3.20 14.36
C GLU A 83 5.62 -2.46 15.63
N ALA A 84 5.10 -1.24 15.51
CA ALA A 84 4.73 -0.44 16.67
C ALA A 84 3.63 -1.12 17.48
N ALA A 85 2.68 -1.74 16.80
CA ALA A 85 1.62 -2.47 17.47
C ALA A 85 2.14 -3.73 18.18
N SER A 86 3.12 -4.41 17.56
CA SER A 86 3.72 -5.60 18.14
C SER A 86 4.54 -5.31 19.38
N GLU A 87 5.23 -4.18 19.39
CA GLU A 87 6.07 -3.82 20.52
C GLU A 87 5.30 -3.63 21.83
N LYS A 88 4.02 -3.46 21.71
CA LYS A 88 3.18 -3.22 22.87
C LYS A 88 2.60 -4.48 23.49
N ALA A 89 2.73 -5.54 22.78
CA ALA A 89 2.31 -6.80 23.36
C ALA A 89 3.28 -7.22 24.44
#